data_384181e1781f01541f2171553a80ab6a
#
_entry.id   384181e1781f01541f2171553a80ab6a
#
_cell.length_a   1.000
_cell.length_b   1.000
_cell.length_c   1.000
_cell.angle_alpha   90.00
_cell.angle_beta   90.00
_cell.angle_gamma   90.00
#
_symmetry.space_group_name_H-M   'P 1'
#
loop_
_entity.id
_entity.type
_entity.pdbx_description
1 polymer ?
#
loop_
_entity_poly.entity_id
_entity_poly.type
_entity_poly.pdbx_seq_one_letter_code
_entity_poly.pdbx_strand_id
1 'polypeptide(L)'
;CRWCGRIDSAYSCPSCGSHRLRAVVLGTQRTAEELGRAFAPATVISSWGERIHAEIPDKAAVVVATPGAEPRIEGGGTYGAAVLLDTWALLGRPDLRATEETMHKWMAAATLVAPHSKGGDVVVVADPSLPVVQHFIRWDAPGHAALELAARREVRFPPAVHMAAVDAPREALTDFLEHIDLPDQVDILGPVDLPPGVDLPGEWDRATLGEAQRVLIRTPLSSRNALGKALRAANVNRATRKQDAPLRIQVNPMHIG
;
A
#
# COMPACT_ATOMS: atom_id res chain seq x y z
N CYS A 1 12.78 6.68 6.13
CA CYS A 1 13.34 6.45 4.79
C CYS A 1 12.25 6.00 3.83
N ARG A 2 12.10 6.65 2.68
CA ARG A 2 11.12 6.29 1.66
C ARG A 2 11.38 4.95 0.99
N TRP A 3 12.63 4.51 0.98
CA TRP A 3 13.05 3.28 0.33
C TRP A 3 12.76 2.04 1.18
N CYS A 4 13.07 2.10 2.49
CA CYS A 4 12.97 0.94 3.36
C CYS A 4 12.00 1.13 4.54
N GLY A 5 11.28 2.24 4.62
CA GLY A 5 10.34 2.54 5.70
C GLY A 5 10.99 2.84 7.07
N ARG A 6 12.31 2.69 7.20
CA ARG A 6 13.01 2.85 8.49
C ARG A 6 12.85 4.26 9.04
N ILE A 7 12.43 4.35 10.28
CA ILE A 7 12.36 5.61 11.04
C ILE A 7 13.73 5.84 11.71
N ASP A 8 14.30 7.03 11.52
CA ASP A 8 15.47 7.49 12.26
C ASP A 8 15.01 8.48 13.33
N SER A 9 14.88 8.01 14.56
CA SER A 9 14.47 8.81 15.71
C SER A 9 15.60 9.72 16.25
N ALA A 10 16.84 9.46 15.85
CA ALA A 10 18.03 10.20 16.26
C ALA A 10 18.66 10.99 15.10
N TYR A 11 17.88 11.28 14.04
CA TYR A 11 18.41 12.02 12.89
C TYR A 11 19.08 13.32 13.27
N SER A 12 20.28 13.53 12.78
CA SER A 12 21.00 14.79 12.81
C SER A 12 21.55 15.12 11.42
N CYS A 13 21.31 16.32 10.94
CA CYS A 13 21.80 16.75 9.64
C CYS A 13 23.34 16.79 9.63
N PRO A 14 24.02 16.08 8.71
CA PRO A 14 25.48 16.04 8.68
C PRO A 14 26.14 17.39 8.35
N SER A 15 25.37 18.34 7.77
CA SER A 15 25.90 19.66 7.40
C SER A 15 25.70 20.72 8.48
N CYS A 16 24.60 20.70 9.24
CA CYS A 16 24.26 21.76 10.20
C CYS A 16 23.87 21.27 11.59
N GLY A 17 23.91 19.96 11.84
CA GLY A 17 23.56 19.35 13.12
C GLY A 17 22.08 19.45 13.51
N SER A 18 21.23 20.01 12.65
CA SER A 18 19.81 20.19 12.97
C SER A 18 19.07 18.86 13.04
N HIS A 19 18.23 18.72 14.07
CA HIS A 19 17.31 17.57 14.22
C HIS A 19 15.95 17.81 13.57
N ARG A 20 15.74 18.97 12.91
CA ARG A 20 14.48 19.33 12.27
C ARG A 20 14.37 18.69 10.88
N LEU A 21 13.38 17.86 10.71
CA LEU A 21 12.97 17.35 9.41
C LEU A 21 11.82 18.20 8.85
N ARG A 22 11.91 18.57 7.58
CA ARG A 22 10.80 19.20 6.89
C ARG A 22 9.91 18.13 6.29
N ALA A 23 8.61 18.20 6.59
CA ALA A 23 7.64 17.35 5.90
C ALA A 23 7.69 17.65 4.40
N VAL A 24 7.90 16.63 3.58
CA VAL A 24 7.95 16.74 2.12
C VAL A 24 6.53 16.69 1.55
N VAL A 25 5.60 16.00 2.22
CA VAL A 25 4.18 16.02 1.91
C VAL A 25 3.53 17.07 2.80
N LEU A 26 2.91 18.06 2.18
CA LEU A 26 2.03 18.98 2.88
C LEU A 26 0.76 18.23 3.25
N GLY A 27 0.39 18.20 4.53
CA GLY A 27 -0.87 17.60 4.94
C GLY A 27 -2.06 18.30 4.30
N THR A 28 -3.14 17.59 4.08
CA THR A 28 -4.40 18.07 3.47
C THR A 28 -4.89 19.39 4.09
N GLN A 29 -4.75 19.53 5.41
CA GLN A 29 -5.11 20.77 6.12
C GLN A 29 -4.32 21.98 5.62
N ARG A 30 -2.99 21.85 5.52
CA ARG A 30 -2.14 22.96 5.06
C ARG A 30 -2.40 23.32 3.60
N THR A 31 -2.61 22.32 2.76
CA THR A 31 -3.02 22.51 1.36
C THR A 31 -4.34 23.28 1.30
N ALA A 32 -5.33 22.90 2.12
CA ALA A 32 -6.62 23.59 2.19
C ALA A 32 -6.47 25.07 2.65
N GLU A 33 -5.62 25.35 3.63
CA GLU A 33 -5.34 26.70 4.10
C GLU A 33 -4.65 27.56 3.02
N GLU A 34 -3.71 27.00 2.28
CA GLU A 34 -3.01 27.67 1.19
C GLU A 34 -3.95 27.97 0.01
N LEU A 35 -4.78 26.99 -0.37
CA LEU A 35 -5.78 27.17 -1.42
C LEU A 35 -6.88 28.16 -1.00
N GLY A 36 -7.34 28.14 0.26
CA GLY A 36 -8.29 29.10 0.78
C GLY A 36 -7.79 30.55 0.70
N ARG A 37 -6.48 30.76 0.90
CA ARG A 37 -5.84 32.08 0.70
C ARG A 37 -5.69 32.46 -0.76
N ALA A 38 -5.35 31.49 -1.61
CA ALA A 38 -5.13 31.73 -3.03
C ALA A 38 -6.41 31.99 -3.82
N PHE A 39 -7.50 31.35 -3.44
CA PHE A 39 -8.79 31.40 -4.13
C PHE A 39 -9.88 32.10 -3.31
N ALA A 40 -9.53 33.08 -2.49
CA ALA A 40 -10.54 33.90 -1.82
C ALA A 40 -11.41 34.64 -2.87
N PRO A 41 -12.76 34.64 -2.77
CA PRO A 41 -13.62 34.23 -1.67
C PRO A 41 -14.19 32.78 -1.79
N ALA A 42 -13.56 31.84 -2.49
CA ALA A 42 -14.09 30.49 -2.67
C ALA A 42 -14.22 29.74 -1.34
N THR A 43 -15.29 28.99 -1.19
CA THR A 43 -15.46 28.06 -0.08
C THR A 43 -14.48 26.89 -0.24
N VAL A 44 -13.68 26.59 0.80
CA VAL A 44 -12.81 25.42 0.81
C VAL A 44 -13.35 24.39 1.77
N ILE A 45 -13.57 23.16 1.28
CA ILE A 45 -14.05 22.01 2.04
C ILE A 45 -12.89 21.00 2.15
N SER A 46 -12.62 20.50 3.34
CA SER A 46 -11.57 19.50 3.60
C SER A 46 -12.17 18.17 3.97
N SER A 47 -11.75 17.08 3.29
CA SER A 47 -12.21 15.71 3.56
C SER A 47 -11.02 14.78 3.80
N TRP A 48 -10.77 14.43 5.09
CA TRP A 48 -9.62 13.61 5.48
C TRP A 48 -9.76 13.06 6.91
N GLY A 49 -9.08 11.96 7.22
CA GLY A 49 -8.99 11.38 8.57
C GLY A 49 -10.37 11.09 9.16
N GLU A 50 -10.68 11.71 10.31
CA GLU A 50 -11.98 11.59 10.97
C GLU A 50 -13.06 12.53 10.41
N ARG A 51 -12.68 13.44 9.49
CA ARG A 51 -13.57 14.43 8.86
C ARG A 51 -13.83 14.07 7.40
N ILE A 52 -14.23 12.83 7.15
CA ILE A 52 -14.59 12.39 5.80
C ILE A 52 -16.05 12.78 5.54
N HIS A 53 -16.26 13.52 4.45
CA HIS A 53 -17.58 13.85 3.94
C HIS A 53 -17.99 12.82 2.89
N ALA A 54 -19.12 12.16 3.05
CA ALA A 54 -19.66 11.27 2.01
C ALA A 54 -20.23 12.07 0.83
N GLU A 55 -20.92 13.18 1.16
CA GLU A 55 -21.54 14.08 0.18
C GLU A 55 -21.35 15.54 0.61
N ILE A 56 -21.36 16.44 -0.36
CA ILE A 56 -21.33 17.88 -0.18
C ILE A 56 -22.42 18.54 -1.03
N PRO A 57 -22.91 19.75 -0.63
CA PRO A 57 -23.88 20.49 -1.42
C PRO A 57 -23.37 20.85 -2.83
N ASP A 58 -24.29 20.86 -3.81
CA ASP A 58 -24.00 21.32 -5.17
C ASP A 58 -23.86 22.86 -5.21
N LYS A 59 -22.72 23.33 -4.76
CA LYS A 59 -22.32 24.75 -4.73
C LYS A 59 -20.86 24.88 -5.12
N ALA A 60 -20.52 26.03 -5.72
CA ALA A 60 -19.15 26.33 -6.08
C ALA A 60 -18.23 26.28 -4.85
N ALA A 61 -17.30 25.33 -4.85
CA ALA A 61 -16.35 25.11 -3.77
C ALA A 61 -15.05 24.48 -4.29
N VAL A 62 -13.96 24.67 -3.54
CA VAL A 62 -12.72 23.90 -3.70
C VAL A 62 -12.70 22.82 -2.66
N VAL A 63 -12.62 21.56 -3.10
CA VAL A 63 -12.56 20.39 -2.19
C VAL A 63 -11.12 19.89 -2.12
N VAL A 64 -10.59 19.76 -0.93
CA VAL A 64 -9.27 19.15 -0.67
C VAL A 64 -9.47 17.87 0.07
N ALA A 65 -9.17 16.75 -0.59
CA ALA A 65 -9.39 15.42 -0.02
C ALA A 65 -8.10 14.58 -0.03
N THR A 66 -7.95 13.68 0.95
CA THR A 66 -6.97 12.62 0.82
C THR A 66 -7.48 11.56 -0.18
N PRO A 67 -6.58 10.88 -0.93
CA PRO A 67 -6.99 9.89 -1.92
C PRO A 67 -7.88 8.80 -1.32
N GLY A 68 -9.12 8.70 -1.81
CA GLY A 68 -10.16 7.80 -1.32
C GLY A 68 -11.16 8.42 -0.33
N ALA A 69 -11.00 9.71 0.00
CA ALA A 69 -11.93 10.49 0.85
C ALA A 69 -12.65 11.59 0.05
N GLU A 70 -12.68 11.51 -1.26
CA GLU A 70 -13.34 12.47 -2.13
C GLU A 70 -14.87 12.38 -1.96
N PRO A 71 -15.56 13.47 -1.54
CA PRO A 71 -17.01 13.46 -1.38
C PRO A 71 -17.72 13.46 -2.74
N ARG A 72 -18.92 12.90 -2.78
CA ARG A 72 -19.82 13.09 -3.91
C ARG A 72 -20.56 14.42 -3.80
N ILE A 73 -21.07 14.92 -4.92
CA ILE A 73 -21.94 16.09 -4.92
C ILE A 73 -23.38 15.61 -4.79
N GLU A 74 -24.15 16.21 -3.89
CA GLU A 74 -25.58 15.95 -3.69
C GLU A 74 -26.36 16.03 -5.02
N GLY A 75 -27.39 15.20 -5.15
CA GLY A 75 -28.22 15.18 -6.35
C GLY A 75 -27.55 14.59 -7.60
N GLY A 76 -26.39 13.96 -7.46
CA GLY A 76 -25.65 13.37 -8.59
C GLY A 76 -24.89 14.41 -9.43
N GLY A 77 -24.55 15.57 -8.84
CA GLY A 77 -23.69 16.58 -9.43
C GLY A 77 -22.28 16.04 -9.70
N THR A 78 -21.50 16.78 -10.49
CA THR A 78 -20.13 16.42 -10.86
C THR A 78 -19.20 17.60 -10.64
N TYR A 79 -17.93 17.31 -10.33
CA TYR A 79 -16.88 18.35 -10.28
C TYR A 79 -16.57 18.88 -11.68
N GLY A 80 -16.25 20.15 -11.78
CA GLY A 80 -15.75 20.75 -13.03
C GLY A 80 -14.32 20.37 -13.33
N ALA A 81 -13.51 20.15 -12.30
CA ALA A 81 -12.13 19.70 -12.47
C ALA A 81 -11.63 18.93 -11.23
N ALA A 82 -10.60 18.10 -11.44
CA ALA A 82 -9.82 17.48 -10.38
C ALA A 82 -8.31 17.66 -10.65
N VAL A 83 -7.54 17.95 -9.59
CA VAL A 83 -6.08 18.01 -9.66
C VAL A 83 -5.50 16.98 -8.72
N LEU A 84 -4.80 16.00 -9.28
CA LEU A 84 -4.14 14.93 -8.54
C LEU A 84 -2.74 15.39 -8.14
N LEU A 85 -2.60 15.87 -6.91
CA LEU A 85 -1.35 16.37 -6.33
C LEU A 85 -0.58 15.27 -5.63
N ASP A 86 0.72 15.52 -5.34
CA ASP A 86 1.60 14.65 -4.53
C ASP A 86 1.58 13.18 -4.98
N THR A 87 1.40 12.92 -6.27
CA THR A 87 1.30 11.59 -6.87
C THR A 87 2.46 10.67 -6.52
N TRP A 88 3.66 11.26 -6.34
CA TRP A 88 4.85 10.57 -5.88
C TRP A 88 4.69 9.92 -4.47
N ALA A 89 3.83 10.48 -3.61
CA ALA A 89 3.59 9.93 -2.28
C ALA A 89 2.85 8.59 -2.32
N LEU A 90 1.99 8.40 -3.30
CA LEU A 90 1.31 7.13 -3.57
C LEU A 90 2.25 6.14 -4.25
N LEU A 91 2.96 6.58 -5.30
CA LEU A 91 3.82 5.74 -6.11
C LEU A 91 5.14 5.35 -5.43
N GLY A 92 5.65 6.19 -4.51
CA GLY A 92 6.89 5.94 -3.78
C GLY A 92 6.75 5.08 -2.53
N ARG A 93 5.62 4.42 -2.31
CA ARG A 93 5.45 3.48 -1.19
C ARG A 93 6.20 2.18 -1.49
N PRO A 94 6.89 1.61 -0.49
CA PRO A 94 7.53 0.31 -0.63
C PRO A 94 6.48 -0.81 -0.53
N ASP A 95 5.56 -0.83 -1.47
CA ASP A 95 4.43 -1.76 -1.53
C ASP A 95 4.27 -2.25 -2.97
N LEU A 96 4.19 -3.56 -3.12
CA LEU A 96 4.04 -4.20 -4.41
C LEU A 96 2.80 -3.71 -5.18
N ARG A 97 1.76 -3.26 -4.50
CA ARG A 97 0.49 -2.79 -5.09
C ARG A 97 0.40 -1.27 -5.22
N ALA A 98 1.48 -0.55 -4.95
CA ALA A 98 1.46 0.92 -4.95
C ALA A 98 0.94 1.52 -6.27
N THR A 99 1.35 0.98 -7.41
CA THR A 99 0.91 1.45 -8.74
C THR A 99 -0.54 1.09 -9.04
N GLU A 100 -0.96 -0.14 -8.70
CA GLU A 100 -2.35 -0.61 -8.87
C GLU A 100 -3.33 0.21 -8.03
N GLU A 101 -3.01 0.43 -6.75
CA GLU A 101 -3.83 1.24 -5.85
C GLU A 101 -3.86 2.70 -6.26
N THR A 102 -2.74 3.23 -6.75
CA THR A 102 -2.68 4.59 -7.28
C THR A 102 -3.61 4.74 -8.47
N MET A 103 -3.52 3.82 -9.46
CA MET A 103 -4.41 3.80 -10.61
C MET A 103 -5.88 3.74 -10.20
N HIS A 104 -6.21 2.85 -9.26
CA HIS A 104 -7.57 2.71 -8.75
C HIS A 104 -8.09 4.02 -8.12
N LYS A 105 -7.30 4.65 -7.25
CA LYS A 105 -7.67 5.91 -6.58
C LYS A 105 -7.83 7.05 -7.59
N TRP A 106 -6.91 7.16 -8.55
CA TRP A 106 -7.01 8.20 -9.58
C TRP A 106 -8.23 8.03 -10.47
N MET A 107 -8.53 6.79 -10.90
CA MET A 107 -9.73 6.52 -11.68
C MET A 107 -11.00 6.78 -10.87
N ALA A 108 -11.04 6.41 -9.59
CA ALA A 108 -12.18 6.70 -8.72
C ALA A 108 -12.42 8.21 -8.60
N ALA A 109 -11.39 9.01 -8.33
CA ALA A 109 -11.50 10.48 -8.27
C ALA A 109 -11.94 11.07 -9.63
N ALA A 110 -11.37 10.59 -10.73
CA ALA A 110 -11.73 11.08 -12.07
C ALA A 110 -13.18 10.79 -12.46
N THR A 111 -13.79 9.71 -11.94
CA THR A 111 -15.21 9.41 -12.19
C THR A 111 -16.16 10.40 -11.54
N LEU A 112 -15.71 11.22 -10.61
CA LEU A 112 -16.49 12.28 -9.97
C LEU A 112 -16.52 13.57 -10.82
N VAL A 113 -15.65 13.67 -11.82
CA VAL A 113 -15.53 14.86 -12.69
C VAL A 113 -16.48 14.72 -13.88
N ALA A 114 -17.03 15.84 -14.32
CA ALA A 114 -17.84 15.89 -15.53
C ALA A 114 -17.09 15.33 -16.75
N PRO A 115 -17.75 14.73 -17.72
CA PRO A 115 -17.10 14.34 -18.97
C PRO A 115 -16.47 15.53 -19.67
N HIS A 116 -15.36 15.31 -20.38
CA HIS A 116 -14.66 16.36 -21.12
C HIS A 116 -15.58 17.10 -22.11
N SER A 117 -16.53 16.39 -22.72
CA SER A 117 -17.57 17.00 -23.59
C SER A 117 -18.50 18.00 -22.87
N LYS A 118 -18.49 18.00 -21.53
CA LYS A 118 -19.22 18.93 -20.66
C LYS A 118 -18.26 19.91 -19.93
N GLY A 119 -17.00 19.98 -20.36
CA GLY A 119 -16.00 20.90 -19.81
C GLY A 119 -15.30 20.38 -18.55
N GLY A 120 -15.38 19.08 -18.25
CA GLY A 120 -14.65 18.49 -17.12
C GLY A 120 -13.20 18.21 -17.48
N ASP A 121 -12.27 18.50 -16.55
CA ASP A 121 -10.85 18.27 -16.72
C ASP A 121 -10.23 17.56 -15.53
N VAL A 122 -9.28 16.65 -15.81
CA VAL A 122 -8.46 15.99 -14.78
C VAL A 122 -7.00 16.26 -15.05
N VAL A 123 -6.32 16.87 -14.09
CA VAL A 123 -4.89 17.20 -14.17
C VAL A 123 -4.11 16.32 -13.23
N VAL A 124 -3.09 15.63 -13.75
CA VAL A 124 -2.17 14.81 -12.95
C VAL A 124 -0.83 15.51 -12.83
N VAL A 125 -0.40 15.79 -11.61
CA VAL A 125 0.93 16.37 -11.32
C VAL A 125 1.91 15.22 -11.08
N ALA A 126 2.48 14.68 -12.14
CA ALA A 126 3.41 13.54 -12.13
C ALA A 126 4.39 13.63 -13.31
N ASP A 127 5.42 12.78 -13.29
CA ASP A 127 6.25 12.57 -14.48
C ASP A 127 5.40 11.88 -15.58
N PRO A 128 5.21 12.51 -16.73
CA PRO A 128 4.38 11.99 -17.80
C PRO A 128 4.94 10.71 -18.43
N SER A 129 6.22 10.38 -18.23
CA SER A 129 6.84 9.16 -18.75
C SER A 129 6.48 7.90 -17.95
N LEU A 130 5.92 8.03 -16.76
CA LEU A 130 5.55 6.88 -15.94
C LEU A 130 4.45 6.06 -16.61
N PRO A 131 4.62 4.73 -16.71
CA PRO A 131 3.63 3.86 -17.35
C PRO A 131 2.22 3.99 -16.75
N VAL A 132 2.10 4.10 -15.42
CA VAL A 132 0.81 4.28 -14.74
C VAL A 132 0.11 5.57 -15.18
N VAL A 133 0.84 6.67 -15.37
CA VAL A 133 0.31 7.94 -15.85
C VAL A 133 -0.17 7.80 -17.30
N GLN A 134 0.61 7.13 -18.14
CA GLN A 134 0.26 6.91 -19.54
C GLN A 134 -0.99 6.03 -19.72
N HIS A 135 -1.14 5.00 -18.90
CA HIS A 135 -2.35 4.17 -18.91
C HIS A 135 -3.56 4.93 -18.32
N PHE A 136 -3.35 5.74 -17.28
CA PHE A 136 -4.42 6.55 -16.71
C PHE A 136 -4.98 7.56 -17.72
N ILE A 137 -4.12 8.31 -18.43
CA ILE A 137 -4.54 9.28 -19.45
C ILE A 137 -5.35 8.61 -20.57
N ARG A 138 -5.02 7.37 -20.92
CA ARG A 138 -5.74 6.59 -21.94
C ARG A 138 -6.95 5.86 -21.40
N TRP A 139 -7.22 5.95 -20.10
CA TRP A 139 -8.27 5.19 -19.42
C TRP A 139 -8.13 3.68 -19.59
N ASP A 140 -6.88 3.20 -19.64
CA ASP A 140 -6.51 1.82 -19.96
C ASP A 140 -6.07 1.03 -18.72
N ALA A 141 -7.01 0.77 -17.80
CA ALA A 141 -6.76 -0.08 -16.64
C ALA A 141 -6.35 -1.53 -17.02
N PRO A 142 -6.95 -2.17 -18.04
CA PRO A 142 -6.51 -3.50 -18.47
C PRO A 142 -5.07 -3.53 -18.96
N GLY A 143 -4.62 -2.55 -19.74
CA GLY A 143 -3.24 -2.45 -20.21
C GLY A 143 -2.27 -2.25 -19.05
N HIS A 144 -2.61 -1.41 -18.07
CA HIS A 144 -1.82 -1.26 -16.85
C HIS A 144 -1.69 -2.59 -16.09
N ALA A 145 -2.81 -3.29 -15.87
CA ALA A 145 -2.81 -4.58 -15.18
C ALA A 145 -1.97 -5.63 -15.92
N ALA A 146 -2.03 -5.65 -17.26
CA ALA A 146 -1.22 -6.56 -18.08
C ALA A 146 0.28 -6.26 -17.96
N LEU A 147 0.68 -4.99 -17.94
CA LEU A 147 2.05 -4.55 -17.74
C LEU A 147 2.58 -4.96 -16.36
N GLU A 148 1.83 -4.67 -15.29
CA GLU A 148 2.17 -5.08 -13.93
C GLU A 148 2.31 -6.60 -13.82
N LEU A 149 1.38 -7.36 -14.39
CA LEU A 149 1.44 -8.82 -14.37
C LEU A 149 2.67 -9.37 -15.11
N ALA A 150 3.06 -8.75 -16.22
CA ALA A 150 4.27 -9.14 -16.95
C ALA A 150 5.52 -8.94 -16.08
N ALA A 151 5.66 -7.78 -15.44
CA ALA A 151 6.74 -7.51 -14.49
C ALA A 151 6.76 -8.49 -13.31
N ARG A 152 5.55 -8.82 -12.76
CA ARG A 152 5.42 -9.79 -11.65
C ARG A 152 5.84 -11.20 -12.06
N ARG A 153 5.57 -11.61 -13.30
CA ARG A 153 6.02 -12.90 -13.85
C ARG A 153 7.53 -12.98 -13.92
N GLU A 154 8.18 -11.93 -14.38
CA GLU A 154 9.63 -11.86 -14.51
C GLU A 154 10.34 -12.04 -13.16
N VAL A 155 9.87 -11.35 -12.13
CA VAL A 155 10.46 -11.41 -10.77
C VAL A 155 9.81 -12.46 -9.86
N ARG A 156 8.84 -13.22 -10.37
CA ARG A 156 8.11 -14.26 -9.63
C ARG A 156 7.45 -13.74 -8.35
N PHE A 157 6.66 -12.67 -8.49
CA PHE A 157 5.82 -12.12 -7.41
C PHE A 157 4.32 -12.34 -7.66
N PRO A 158 3.49 -12.29 -6.61
CA PRO A 158 2.04 -12.34 -6.75
C PRO A 158 1.51 -11.23 -7.67
N PRO A 159 0.49 -11.49 -8.50
CA PRO A 159 -0.31 -12.72 -8.56
C PRO A 159 0.22 -13.79 -9.54
N ALA A 160 1.43 -13.60 -10.10
CA ALA A 160 2.01 -14.56 -11.04
C ALA A 160 2.44 -15.87 -10.36
N VAL A 161 2.66 -15.83 -9.05
CA VAL A 161 2.94 -16.99 -8.19
C VAL A 161 2.01 -16.97 -6.98
N HIS A 162 1.86 -18.13 -6.33
CA HIS A 162 1.22 -18.22 -5.03
C HIS A 162 2.25 -17.98 -3.93
N MET A 163 1.91 -17.23 -2.90
CA MET A 163 2.83 -16.87 -1.84
C MET A 163 2.18 -16.99 -0.47
N ALA A 164 2.97 -17.37 0.53
CA ALA A 164 2.60 -17.30 1.92
C ALA A 164 3.70 -16.57 2.71
N ALA A 165 3.31 -15.81 3.73
CA ALA A 165 4.20 -15.25 4.73
C ALA A 165 4.06 -16.02 6.03
N VAL A 166 5.19 -16.30 6.66
CA VAL A 166 5.26 -16.89 8.01
C VAL A 166 6.04 -15.91 8.88
N ASP A 167 5.38 -15.39 9.92
CA ASP A 167 5.95 -14.42 10.85
C ASP A 167 6.07 -15.05 12.23
N ALA A 168 7.25 -15.04 12.81
CA ALA A 168 7.51 -15.60 14.14
C ALA A 168 8.88 -15.15 14.69
N PRO A 169 9.24 -15.48 15.93
CA PRO A 169 10.62 -15.39 16.40
C PRO A 169 11.52 -16.30 15.56
N ARG A 170 12.80 -15.90 15.42
CA ARG A 170 13.78 -16.61 14.58
C ARG A 170 13.83 -18.12 14.82
N GLU A 171 13.88 -18.52 16.10
CA GLU A 171 13.95 -19.94 16.49
C GLU A 171 12.70 -20.71 16.07
N ALA A 172 11.53 -20.10 16.24
CA ALA A 172 10.26 -20.71 15.83
C ALA A 172 10.13 -20.81 14.30
N LEU A 173 10.69 -19.84 13.53
CA LEU A 173 10.77 -19.96 12.07
C LEU A 173 11.68 -21.10 11.64
N THR A 174 12.83 -21.26 12.29
CA THR A 174 13.76 -22.36 12.00
C THR A 174 13.09 -23.70 12.26
N ASP A 175 12.52 -23.91 13.45
CA ASP A 175 11.78 -25.14 13.77
C ASP A 175 10.63 -25.40 12.81
N PHE A 176 9.88 -24.35 12.42
CA PHE A 176 8.79 -24.46 11.47
C PHE A 176 9.28 -24.95 10.09
N LEU A 177 10.37 -24.39 9.59
CA LEU A 177 10.93 -24.73 8.28
C LEU A 177 11.57 -26.14 8.27
N GLU A 178 12.12 -26.60 9.38
CA GLU A 178 12.67 -27.96 9.51
C GLU A 178 11.58 -29.03 9.52
N HIS A 179 10.36 -28.69 9.92
CA HIS A 179 9.28 -29.66 10.09
C HIS A 179 8.11 -29.53 9.11
N ILE A 180 8.19 -28.59 8.17
CA ILE A 180 7.20 -28.47 7.10
C ILE A 180 7.62 -29.32 5.89
N ASP A 181 6.68 -30.14 5.42
CA ASP A 181 6.85 -30.89 4.17
C ASP A 181 6.35 -30.02 3.00
N LEU A 182 7.28 -29.27 2.40
CA LEU A 182 6.99 -28.36 1.30
C LEU A 182 6.87 -29.11 -0.03
N PRO A 183 5.95 -28.68 -0.92
CA PRO A 183 5.87 -29.25 -2.27
C PRO A 183 7.11 -28.91 -3.10
N ASP A 184 7.29 -29.64 -4.21
CA ASP A 184 8.33 -29.34 -5.18
C ASP A 184 8.21 -27.91 -5.74
N GLN A 185 9.34 -27.33 -6.20
CA GLN A 185 9.40 -26.01 -6.80
C GLN A 185 8.98 -24.85 -5.88
N VAL A 186 9.38 -24.93 -4.63
CA VAL A 186 9.20 -23.85 -3.65
C VAL A 186 10.48 -23.02 -3.54
N ASP A 187 10.33 -21.70 -3.52
CA ASP A 187 11.40 -20.80 -3.05
C ASP A 187 11.05 -20.28 -1.66
N ILE A 188 12.06 -20.25 -0.80
CA ILE A 188 12.00 -19.66 0.53
C ILE A 188 12.84 -18.39 0.49
N LEU A 189 12.23 -17.24 0.81
CA LEU A 189 12.88 -15.93 0.85
C LEU A 189 12.91 -15.42 2.28
N GLY A 190 14.05 -14.94 2.71
CA GLY A 190 14.28 -14.49 4.08
C GLY A 190 15.12 -15.48 4.90
N PRO A 191 15.11 -15.41 6.25
CA PRO A 191 14.28 -14.50 7.03
C PRO A 191 14.71 -13.03 6.92
N VAL A 192 13.73 -12.14 7.00
CA VAL A 192 13.93 -10.68 7.06
C VAL A 192 13.14 -10.12 8.26
N ASP A 193 13.49 -8.92 8.69
CA ASP A 193 12.71 -8.22 9.70
C ASP A 193 11.28 -7.99 9.22
N LEU A 194 10.34 -7.97 10.17
CA LEU A 194 8.95 -7.73 9.84
C LEU A 194 8.77 -6.33 9.23
N PRO A 195 8.03 -6.19 8.11
CA PRO A 195 7.83 -4.89 7.48
C PRO A 195 7.18 -3.88 8.43
N PRO A 196 7.53 -2.58 8.32
CA PRO A 196 6.90 -1.52 9.10
C PRO A 196 5.38 -1.51 8.91
N GLY A 197 4.63 -1.36 10.01
CA GLY A 197 3.16 -1.32 9.99
C GLY A 197 2.48 -2.68 9.93
N VAL A 198 3.23 -3.76 9.94
CA VAL A 198 2.68 -5.11 10.10
C VAL A 198 2.60 -5.45 11.58
N ASP A 199 1.42 -5.84 12.05
CA ASP A 199 1.21 -6.24 13.44
C ASP A 199 2.05 -7.45 13.81
N LEU A 200 2.49 -7.51 15.06
CA LEU A 200 3.18 -8.68 15.61
C LEU A 200 2.23 -9.88 15.71
N PRO A 201 2.71 -11.11 15.53
CA PRO A 201 1.90 -12.30 15.67
C PRO A 201 1.56 -12.58 17.16
N GLY A 202 0.34 -12.29 17.58
CA GLY A 202 -0.13 -12.53 18.94
C GLY A 202 0.49 -11.64 20.02
N GLU A 203 0.50 -12.12 21.26
CA GLU A 203 1.19 -11.44 22.36
C GLU A 203 2.70 -11.57 22.17
N TRP A 204 3.41 -10.46 22.24
CA TRP A 204 4.83 -10.40 21.92
C TRP A 204 5.64 -9.69 23.00
N ASP A 205 6.50 -10.45 23.66
CA ASP A 205 7.53 -9.90 24.56
C ASP A 205 8.91 -9.91 23.86
N ARG A 206 9.40 -8.72 23.51
CA ARG A 206 10.70 -8.58 22.84
C ARG A 206 11.87 -9.05 23.67
N ALA A 207 11.78 -9.00 25.01
CA ALA A 207 12.85 -9.43 25.88
C ALA A 207 13.07 -10.96 25.80
N THR A 208 11.98 -11.70 25.63
CA THR A 208 11.99 -13.17 25.57
C THR A 208 12.08 -13.71 24.14
N LEU A 209 11.36 -13.06 23.20
CA LEU A 209 11.17 -13.57 21.84
C LEU A 209 12.10 -12.91 20.80
N GLY A 210 12.77 -11.80 21.19
CA GLY A 210 13.56 -10.99 20.26
C GLY A 210 12.72 -10.25 19.24
N GLU A 211 13.29 -9.94 18.08
CA GLU A 211 12.57 -9.29 16.97
C GLU A 211 11.80 -10.33 16.14
N ALA A 212 10.59 -9.93 15.70
CA ALA A 212 9.81 -10.75 14.79
C ALA A 212 10.44 -10.77 13.40
N GLN A 213 10.53 -11.93 12.82
CA GLN A 213 11.05 -12.12 11.46
C GLN A 213 9.99 -12.71 10.55
N ARG A 214 10.13 -12.46 9.27
CA ARG A 214 9.28 -12.96 8.20
C ARG A 214 10.04 -13.86 7.26
N VAL A 215 9.44 -14.98 6.91
CA VAL A 215 9.83 -15.83 5.78
C VAL A 215 8.70 -15.81 4.77
N LEU A 216 9.04 -15.61 3.50
CA LEU A 216 8.10 -15.75 2.39
C LEU A 216 8.34 -17.07 1.68
N ILE A 217 7.28 -17.84 1.49
CA ILE A 217 7.30 -19.11 0.79
C ILE A 217 6.49 -18.92 -0.48
N ARG A 218 7.10 -19.11 -1.64
CA ARG A 218 6.43 -18.95 -2.94
C ARG A 218 6.49 -20.21 -3.78
N THR A 219 5.44 -20.45 -4.56
CA THR A 219 5.30 -21.63 -5.41
C THR A 219 4.54 -21.28 -6.71
N PRO A 220 4.71 -22.02 -7.80
CA PRO A 220 3.86 -21.87 -8.98
C PRO A 220 2.37 -21.98 -8.63
N LEU A 221 1.52 -21.31 -9.40
CA LEU A 221 0.06 -21.33 -9.19
C LEU A 221 -0.53 -22.74 -9.25
N SER A 222 0.08 -23.65 -10.00
CA SER A 222 -0.31 -25.06 -10.07
C SER A 222 -0.18 -25.79 -8.73
N SER A 223 0.77 -25.39 -7.90
CA SER A 223 1.07 -26.01 -6.59
C SER A 223 0.42 -25.29 -5.40
N ARG A 224 -0.44 -24.31 -5.63
CA ARG A 224 -1.09 -23.50 -4.57
C ARG A 224 -1.81 -24.33 -3.51
N ASN A 225 -2.52 -25.38 -3.94
CA ASN A 225 -3.26 -26.25 -3.03
C ASN A 225 -2.33 -27.13 -2.19
N ALA A 226 -1.21 -27.58 -2.77
CA ALA A 226 -0.19 -28.35 -2.06
C ALA A 226 0.48 -27.50 -0.97
N LEU A 227 0.86 -26.25 -1.28
CA LEU A 227 1.40 -25.32 -0.28
C LEU A 227 0.39 -25.08 0.87
N GLY A 228 -0.88 -24.84 0.55
CA GLY A 228 -1.91 -24.63 1.57
C GLY A 228 -2.10 -25.84 2.48
N LYS A 229 -2.01 -27.06 1.94
CA LYS A 229 -2.06 -28.31 2.73
C LYS A 229 -0.82 -28.45 3.62
N ALA A 230 0.38 -28.20 3.08
CA ALA A 230 1.64 -28.28 3.82
C ALA A 230 1.66 -27.28 5.00
N LEU A 231 1.26 -26.02 4.78
CA LEU A 231 1.17 -25.00 5.83
C LEU A 231 0.18 -25.40 6.94
N ARG A 232 -0.96 -25.95 6.56
CA ARG A 232 -1.96 -26.43 7.53
C ARG A 232 -1.44 -27.61 8.34
N ALA A 233 -0.82 -28.59 7.68
CA ALA A 233 -0.23 -29.76 8.35
C ALA A 233 0.89 -29.34 9.32
N ALA A 234 1.76 -28.43 8.91
CA ALA A 234 2.82 -27.90 9.77
C ALA A 234 2.25 -27.18 11.00
N ASN A 235 1.19 -26.40 10.84
CA ASN A 235 0.54 -25.72 11.97
C ASN A 235 -0.11 -26.71 12.96
N VAL A 236 -0.73 -27.76 12.47
CA VAL A 236 -1.28 -28.85 13.32
C VAL A 236 -0.15 -29.60 14.04
N ASN A 237 0.94 -29.91 13.34
CA ASN A 237 2.11 -30.56 13.93
C ASN A 237 2.72 -29.72 15.06
N ARG A 238 2.85 -28.41 14.88
CA ARG A 238 3.28 -27.49 15.94
C ARG A 238 2.42 -27.60 17.20
N ALA A 239 1.08 -27.54 17.02
CA ALA A 239 0.13 -27.67 18.13
C ALA A 239 0.30 -29.01 18.88
N THR A 240 0.50 -30.11 18.14
CA THR A 240 0.74 -31.43 18.73
C THR A 240 2.06 -31.48 19.50
N ARG A 241 3.09 -30.80 19.04
CA ARG A 241 4.41 -30.69 19.68
C ARG A 241 4.44 -29.64 20.81
N LYS A 242 3.30 -29.02 21.14
CA LYS A 242 3.19 -27.96 22.16
C LYS A 242 4.19 -26.82 21.98
N GLN A 243 4.32 -26.36 20.75
CA GLN A 243 5.15 -25.20 20.39
C GLN A 243 4.35 -23.92 20.66
N ASP A 244 4.62 -23.26 21.78
CA ASP A 244 3.84 -22.13 22.29
C ASP A 244 4.30 -20.78 21.70
N ALA A 245 5.47 -20.71 21.05
CA ALA A 245 5.96 -19.48 20.44
C ALA A 245 4.96 -18.92 19.41
N PRO A 246 4.66 -17.62 19.44
CA PRO A 246 3.70 -17.02 18.52
C PRO A 246 4.17 -17.17 17.06
N LEU A 247 3.26 -17.63 16.20
CA LEU A 247 3.53 -17.80 14.78
C LEU A 247 2.25 -17.48 13.99
N ARG A 248 2.41 -16.67 12.95
CA ARG A 248 1.32 -16.29 12.04
C ARG A 248 1.63 -16.77 10.63
N ILE A 249 0.67 -17.41 10.00
CA ILE A 249 0.72 -17.80 8.60
C ILE A 249 -0.31 -16.96 7.84
N GLN A 250 0.12 -16.25 6.82
CA GLN A 250 -0.75 -15.49 5.92
C GLN A 250 -0.56 -16.00 4.50
N VAL A 251 -1.65 -16.49 3.90
CA VAL A 251 -1.67 -16.89 2.49
C VAL A 251 -2.05 -15.68 1.65
N ASN A 252 -1.30 -15.41 0.59
CA ASN A 252 -1.40 -14.22 -0.25
C ASN A 252 -1.35 -12.92 0.59
N PRO A 253 -0.25 -12.67 1.32
CA PRO A 253 -0.12 -11.49 2.17
C PRO A 253 -0.29 -10.21 1.36
N MET A 254 -0.96 -9.21 1.95
CA MET A 254 -1.15 -7.90 1.32
C MET A 254 0.16 -7.12 1.29
N HIS A 255 0.96 -7.25 2.33
CA HIS A 255 2.26 -6.61 2.46
C HIS A 255 3.36 -7.66 2.48
N ILE A 256 4.28 -7.56 1.53
CA ILE A 256 5.35 -8.55 1.34
C ILE A 256 6.65 -8.08 1.99
N GLY A 257 6.95 -6.80 1.89
CA GLY A 257 8.14 -6.16 2.46
C GLY A 257 7.96 -4.68 2.58
#